data_ca0339e29130a0250c9b2567b8c99814
#
_entry.id   ca0339e29130a0250c9b2567b8c99814
#
_cell.length_a   1.000
_cell.length_b   1.000
_cell.length_c   1.000
_cell.angle_alpha   90.00
_cell.angle_beta   90.00
_cell.angle_gamma   90.00
#
_symmetry.space_group_name_H-M   'P 1'
#
loop_
_entity.id
_entity.type
_entity.pdbx_description
1 polymer ?
#
loop_
_entity_poly.entity_id
_entity_poly.type
_entity_poly.pdbx_seq_one_letter_code
_entity_poly.pdbx_strand_id
1 'polypeptide(L)'
;MDISIIIVNYRSWKPLQNCLESLLLIDDSKIAFEVIIIDNFSNDEQFSIFKTRFKDYNFIENNINSGYSNGCNIGAKKAKGDYFLFLNPDTIISETALNTLFSTYKKNPEIGILSCLQVNKKNKFFNQKKVFPTFLQLFTVTKYLSKIVSQIKQDSFFSADKELFYPDWTTGALIFMSRDWFEKAGGWNEDYWLYFEDVDLCKKVKEQKGKIAVTNKTSIFHEHGGSSRINFETEYSSRTEVIISKHVYIKNNFSSLSKIPAHTFLILFILLEKIILSLLSLLFFNNLKIRTNRYILKNLFLYYSNAIVEQTWLSQRSVNYQKTKYAK
;
A
#
# COMPACT_ATOMS: atom_id res chain seq x y z
N MET A 1 -11.65 13.00 20.26
CA MET A 1 -10.49 12.61 19.40
C MET A 1 -10.95 12.75 17.97
N ASP A 2 -10.33 13.66 17.20
CA ASP A 2 -10.75 13.87 15.82
C ASP A 2 -10.14 12.82 14.88
N ILE A 3 -8.82 12.64 14.98
CA ILE A 3 -8.07 11.79 14.04
C ILE A 3 -7.33 10.69 14.79
N SER A 4 -7.38 9.47 14.26
CA SER A 4 -6.45 8.40 14.62
C SER A 4 -5.47 8.18 13.46
N ILE A 5 -4.19 8.44 13.70
CA ILE A 5 -3.09 8.21 12.76
C ILE A 5 -2.60 6.78 12.97
N ILE A 6 -2.75 5.95 11.95
CA ILE A 6 -2.46 4.50 12.00
C ILE A 6 -1.25 4.22 11.13
N ILE A 7 -0.20 3.68 11.73
CA ILE A 7 1.08 3.39 11.08
C ILE A 7 1.40 1.91 11.27
N VAL A 8 1.65 1.19 10.17
CA VAL A 8 2.07 -0.21 10.23
C VAL A 8 3.58 -0.28 9.99
N ASN A 9 4.31 -0.81 10.96
CA ASN A 9 5.74 -1.00 10.90
C ASN A 9 6.12 -2.48 10.73
N TYR A 10 7.15 -2.75 9.94
CA TYR A 10 7.87 -4.02 9.93
C TYR A 10 9.35 -3.75 9.69
N ARG A 11 10.16 -3.80 10.74
CA ARG A 11 11.62 -3.59 10.70
C ARG A 11 12.07 -2.28 10.06
N SER A 12 11.17 -1.30 9.93
CA SER A 12 11.43 -0.01 9.26
C SER A 12 11.69 1.11 10.28
N TRP A 13 12.45 0.81 11.32
CA TRP A 13 12.61 1.68 12.49
C TRP A 13 13.20 3.05 12.16
N LYS A 14 14.20 3.12 11.26
CA LYS A 14 14.81 4.39 10.89
C LYS A 14 13.85 5.32 10.12
N PRO A 15 13.14 4.87 9.07
CA PRO A 15 12.08 5.69 8.48
C PRO A 15 10.97 6.03 9.47
N LEU A 16 10.52 5.07 10.28
CA LEU A 16 9.49 5.28 11.30
C LEU A 16 9.89 6.38 12.28
N GLN A 17 11.15 6.44 12.72
CA GLN A 17 11.63 7.50 13.62
C GLN A 17 11.35 8.89 13.00
N ASN A 18 11.75 9.12 11.75
CA ASN A 18 11.54 10.40 11.08
C ASN A 18 10.04 10.73 10.96
N CYS A 19 9.21 9.72 10.68
CA CYS A 19 7.75 9.87 10.62
C CYS A 19 7.20 10.31 11.99
N LEU A 20 7.54 9.59 13.07
CA LEU A 20 7.06 9.89 14.41
C LEU A 20 7.57 11.25 14.93
N GLU A 21 8.83 11.59 14.64
CA GLU A 21 9.40 12.89 14.97
C GLU A 21 8.65 14.04 14.24
N SER A 22 8.22 13.83 13.01
CA SER A 22 7.42 14.83 12.29
C SER A 22 6.03 15.04 12.92
N LEU A 23 5.45 13.99 13.49
CA LEU A 23 4.16 14.06 14.19
C LEU A 23 4.27 14.76 15.55
N LEU A 24 5.41 14.66 16.25
CA LEU A 24 5.65 15.40 17.50
C LEU A 24 5.71 16.92 17.32
N LEU A 25 5.96 17.40 16.09
CA LEU A 25 6.02 18.83 15.78
C LEU A 25 4.64 19.43 15.47
N ILE A 26 3.58 18.64 15.45
CA ILE A 26 2.22 19.10 15.16
C ILE A 26 1.55 19.53 16.46
N ASP A 27 1.03 20.76 16.47
CA ASP A 27 0.21 21.26 17.58
C ASP A 27 -1.17 20.60 17.54
N ASP A 28 -1.49 19.81 18.57
CA ASP A 28 -2.75 19.08 18.71
C ASP A 28 -3.88 19.93 19.33
N SER A 29 -3.59 21.18 19.69
CA SER A 29 -4.60 22.08 20.27
C SER A 29 -5.75 22.42 19.32
N LYS A 30 -5.51 22.34 17.99
CA LYS A 30 -6.50 22.66 16.95
C LYS A 30 -7.24 21.44 16.44
N ILE A 31 -6.58 20.30 16.37
CA ILE A 31 -7.11 19.00 15.89
C ILE A 31 -6.57 17.93 16.83
N ALA A 32 -7.41 17.40 17.68
CA ALA A 32 -7.03 16.34 18.59
C ALA A 32 -6.73 15.04 17.83
N PHE A 33 -5.51 14.51 17.93
CA PHE A 33 -5.16 13.25 17.29
C PHE A 33 -4.44 12.28 18.22
N GLU A 34 -4.54 11.01 17.92
CA GLU A 34 -3.75 9.94 18.51
C GLU A 34 -2.90 9.27 17.44
N VAL A 35 -1.79 8.67 17.84
CA VAL A 35 -0.92 7.88 16.96
C VAL A 35 -0.89 6.43 17.44
N ILE A 36 -1.23 5.51 16.53
CA ILE A 36 -1.28 4.08 16.78
C ILE A 36 -0.28 3.40 15.85
N ILE A 37 0.75 2.79 16.42
CA ILE A 37 1.78 2.07 15.68
C ILE A 37 1.54 0.58 15.86
N ILE A 38 1.31 -0.12 14.75
CA ILE A 38 1.21 -1.57 14.71
C ILE A 38 2.55 -2.13 14.25
N ASP A 39 3.30 -2.75 15.15
CA ASP A 39 4.48 -3.50 14.75
C ASP A 39 4.08 -4.89 14.26
N ASN A 40 4.32 -5.15 13.01
CA ASN A 40 3.92 -6.38 12.34
C ASN A 40 4.92 -7.52 12.55
N PHE A 41 5.25 -7.77 13.83
CA PHE A 41 6.19 -8.82 14.24
C PHE A 41 7.62 -8.57 13.73
N SER A 42 8.18 -7.42 14.03
CA SER A 42 9.61 -7.13 13.75
C SER A 42 10.52 -8.07 14.53
N ASN A 43 10.08 -8.50 15.71
CA ASN A 43 10.76 -9.45 16.60
C ASN A 43 12.21 -9.04 16.86
N ASP A 44 12.39 -7.78 17.27
CA ASP A 44 13.68 -7.18 17.62
C ASP A 44 13.54 -6.21 18.80
N GLU A 45 14.65 -5.82 19.41
CA GLU A 45 14.69 -4.95 20.58
C GLU A 45 14.16 -3.52 20.31
N GLN A 46 14.08 -3.11 19.04
CA GLN A 46 13.70 -1.76 18.65
C GLN A 46 12.27 -1.43 19.06
N PHE A 47 11.37 -2.41 19.08
CA PHE A 47 10.00 -2.20 19.54
C PHE A 47 9.95 -1.57 20.95
N SER A 48 10.67 -2.16 21.90
CA SER A 48 10.71 -1.66 23.29
C SER A 48 11.39 -0.29 23.40
N ILE A 49 12.46 -0.06 22.62
CA ILE A 49 13.17 1.22 22.56
C ILE A 49 12.24 2.32 22.05
N PHE A 50 11.53 2.08 20.95
CA PHE A 50 10.62 3.05 20.36
C PHE A 50 9.41 3.33 21.26
N LYS A 51 8.82 2.29 21.85
CA LYS A 51 7.72 2.43 22.82
C LYS A 51 8.10 3.30 24.02
N THR A 52 9.33 3.17 24.52
CA THR A 52 9.84 4.00 25.61
C THR A 52 10.10 5.45 25.16
N ARG A 53 10.67 5.63 23.97
CA ARG A 53 11.00 6.96 23.42
C ARG A 53 9.76 7.78 23.07
N PHE A 54 8.73 7.14 22.49
CA PHE A 54 7.49 7.77 22.07
C PHE A 54 6.32 7.34 22.98
N LYS A 55 6.48 7.53 24.28
CA LYS A 55 5.56 7.04 25.33
C LYS A 55 4.11 7.51 25.21
N ASP A 56 3.89 8.66 24.55
CA ASP A 56 2.56 9.24 24.34
C ASP A 56 1.84 8.62 23.13
N TYR A 57 2.51 7.78 22.35
CA TYR A 57 1.95 7.04 21.23
C TYR A 57 1.62 5.60 21.61
N ASN A 58 0.59 5.05 20.98
CA ASN A 58 0.10 3.71 21.26
C ASN A 58 0.82 2.66 20.39
N PHE A 59 1.73 1.90 20.98
CA PHE A 59 2.46 0.81 20.32
C PHE A 59 1.78 -0.53 20.58
N ILE A 60 1.42 -1.23 19.52
CA ILE A 60 0.78 -2.55 19.53
C ILE A 60 1.65 -3.52 18.73
N GLU A 61 2.04 -4.62 19.35
CA GLU A 61 2.81 -5.67 18.70
C GLU A 61 1.89 -6.79 18.20
N ASN A 62 2.04 -7.16 16.95
CA ASN A 62 1.40 -8.34 16.38
C ASN A 62 2.22 -9.60 16.67
N ASN A 63 1.54 -10.72 16.88
CA ASN A 63 2.20 -12.00 17.12
C ASN A 63 2.82 -12.62 15.86
N ILE A 64 2.39 -12.18 14.68
CA ILE A 64 2.89 -12.63 13.37
C ILE A 64 2.83 -11.48 12.36
N ASN A 65 3.65 -11.54 11.31
CA ASN A 65 3.54 -10.60 10.19
C ASN A 65 2.39 -10.99 9.26
N SER A 66 1.21 -10.48 9.55
CA SER A 66 -0.03 -10.76 8.80
C SER A 66 -0.29 -9.80 7.63
N GLY A 67 0.70 -8.96 7.28
CA GLY A 67 0.63 -8.01 6.18
C GLY A 67 0.05 -6.64 6.56
N TYR A 68 0.13 -5.72 5.58
CA TYR A 68 -0.26 -4.33 5.78
C TYR A 68 -1.76 -4.16 6.06
N SER A 69 -2.61 -4.84 5.29
CA SER A 69 -4.07 -4.77 5.46
C SER A 69 -4.51 -5.14 6.88
N ASN A 70 -3.97 -6.23 7.41
CA ASN A 70 -4.31 -6.67 8.76
C ASN A 70 -3.79 -5.69 9.82
N GLY A 71 -2.56 -5.20 9.69
CA GLY A 71 -2.03 -4.18 10.59
C GLY A 71 -2.91 -2.93 10.63
N CYS A 72 -3.34 -2.44 9.47
CA CYS A 72 -4.26 -1.30 9.37
C CYS A 72 -5.62 -1.58 10.03
N ASN A 73 -6.20 -2.77 9.84
CA ASN A 73 -7.47 -3.16 10.47
C ASN A 73 -7.35 -3.25 12.00
N ILE A 74 -6.23 -3.79 12.51
CA ILE A 74 -5.96 -3.82 13.95
C ILE A 74 -5.88 -2.40 14.51
N GLY A 75 -5.14 -1.50 13.83
CA GLY A 75 -5.06 -0.10 14.21
C GLY A 75 -6.43 0.59 14.21
N ALA A 76 -7.21 0.42 13.15
CA ALA A 76 -8.55 0.98 13.04
C ALA A 76 -9.51 0.48 14.15
N LYS A 77 -9.40 -0.79 14.53
CA LYS A 77 -10.19 -1.37 15.65
C LYS A 77 -9.83 -0.77 17.01
N LYS A 78 -8.60 -0.29 17.19
CA LYS A 78 -8.12 0.33 18.44
C LYS A 78 -8.28 1.85 18.44
N ALA A 79 -8.52 2.43 17.28
CA ALA A 79 -8.67 3.85 17.06
C ALA A 79 -9.91 4.41 17.75
N LYS A 80 -9.79 5.65 18.28
CA LYS A 80 -10.88 6.40 18.96
C LYS A 80 -11.38 7.57 18.13
N GLY A 81 -10.62 7.99 17.10
CA GLY A 81 -10.96 9.13 16.26
C GLY A 81 -12.11 8.84 15.29
N ASP A 82 -12.82 9.91 14.92
CA ASP A 82 -13.87 9.87 13.90
C ASP A 82 -13.31 9.78 12.48
N TYR A 83 -12.03 10.15 12.31
CA TYR A 83 -11.30 10.09 11.06
C TYR A 83 -10.06 9.24 11.23
N PHE A 84 -9.71 8.51 10.18
CA PHE A 84 -8.49 7.72 10.09
C PHE A 84 -7.51 8.32 9.11
N LEU A 85 -6.25 8.42 9.51
CA LEU A 85 -5.12 8.69 8.65
C LEU A 85 -4.23 7.46 8.63
N PHE A 86 -4.36 6.62 7.61
CA PHE A 86 -3.39 5.55 7.36
C PHE A 86 -2.14 6.17 6.73
N LEU A 87 -1.01 6.00 7.38
CA LEU A 87 0.24 6.65 7.01
C LEU A 87 1.39 5.64 6.98
N ASN A 88 2.16 5.60 5.89
CA ASN A 88 3.32 4.72 5.82
C ASN A 88 4.45 5.21 6.74
N PRO A 89 5.26 4.28 7.31
CA PRO A 89 6.36 4.63 8.21
C PRO A 89 7.51 5.40 7.53
N ASP A 90 7.57 5.43 6.19
CA ASP A 90 8.58 6.14 5.41
C ASP A 90 8.07 7.49 4.84
N THR A 91 7.14 8.11 5.56
CA THR A 91 6.58 9.44 5.23
C THR A 91 6.94 10.48 6.29
N ILE A 92 6.91 11.76 5.89
CA ILE A 92 7.02 12.92 6.80
C ILE A 92 5.83 13.84 6.48
N ILE A 93 5.07 14.18 7.51
CA ILE A 93 3.89 15.02 7.40
C ILE A 93 4.05 16.30 8.23
N SER A 94 3.59 17.43 7.71
CA SER A 94 3.57 18.71 8.44
C SER A 94 2.19 19.00 9.03
N GLU A 95 2.14 19.88 10.03
CA GLU A 95 0.89 20.40 10.59
C GLU A 95 -0.02 20.98 9.50
N THR A 96 0.54 21.76 8.59
CA THR A 96 -0.21 22.33 7.46
C THR A 96 -0.83 21.23 6.60
N ALA A 97 -0.13 20.11 6.38
CA ALA A 97 -0.67 19.00 5.60
C ALA A 97 -1.83 18.32 6.32
N LEU A 98 -1.70 18.05 7.62
CA LEU A 98 -2.77 17.44 8.42
C LEU A 98 -4.01 18.34 8.46
N ASN A 99 -3.83 19.63 8.76
CA ASN A 99 -4.90 20.63 8.81
C ASN A 99 -5.61 20.78 7.45
N THR A 100 -4.85 20.77 6.35
CA THR A 100 -5.40 20.86 4.99
C THR A 100 -6.24 19.62 4.65
N LEU A 101 -5.73 18.42 4.95
CA LEU A 101 -6.45 17.17 4.73
C LEU A 101 -7.77 17.16 5.51
N PHE A 102 -7.73 17.46 6.81
CA PHE A 102 -8.89 17.47 7.67
C PHE A 102 -9.94 18.48 7.21
N SER A 103 -9.54 19.73 6.97
CA SER A 103 -10.46 20.79 6.53
C SER A 103 -11.04 20.54 5.14
N THR A 104 -10.24 20.02 4.22
CA THR A 104 -10.70 19.67 2.86
C THR A 104 -11.71 18.53 2.92
N TYR A 105 -11.43 17.49 3.71
CA TYR A 105 -12.32 16.34 3.84
C TYR A 105 -13.68 16.74 4.45
N LYS A 106 -13.66 17.53 5.52
CA LYS A 106 -14.92 18.00 6.17
C LYS A 106 -15.79 18.84 5.24
N LYS A 107 -15.20 19.58 4.30
CA LYS A 107 -15.96 20.39 3.33
C LYS A 107 -16.54 19.58 2.17
N ASN A 108 -16.13 18.33 1.98
CA ASN A 108 -16.51 17.50 0.84
C ASN A 108 -16.97 16.10 1.31
N PRO A 109 -18.16 15.96 1.87
CA PRO A 109 -18.63 14.71 2.48
C PRO A 109 -18.80 13.54 1.50
N GLU A 110 -18.84 13.82 0.18
CA GLU A 110 -18.84 12.80 -0.86
C GLU A 110 -17.50 12.14 -1.10
N ILE A 111 -16.41 12.70 -0.55
CA ILE A 111 -15.08 12.10 -0.64
C ILE A 111 -15.00 10.95 0.37
N GLY A 112 -14.87 9.73 -0.14
CA GLY A 112 -14.63 8.56 0.70
C GLY A 112 -13.16 8.41 1.08
N ILE A 113 -12.24 8.76 0.18
CA ILE A 113 -10.80 8.77 0.43
C ILE A 113 -10.19 10.07 -0.09
N LEU A 114 -9.43 10.75 0.76
CA LEU A 114 -8.60 11.90 0.41
C LEU A 114 -7.12 11.56 0.59
N SER A 115 -6.30 11.99 -0.36
CA SER A 115 -4.84 11.96 -0.29
C SER A 115 -4.30 13.33 -0.72
N CYS A 116 -2.98 13.51 -0.67
CA CYS A 116 -2.32 14.70 -1.18
C CYS A 116 -1.15 14.34 -2.10
N LEU A 117 -0.48 15.35 -2.63
CA LEU A 117 0.71 15.15 -3.43
C LEU A 117 1.83 14.52 -2.58
N GLN A 118 2.65 13.69 -3.22
CA GLN A 118 3.81 13.06 -2.59
C GLN A 118 5.08 13.57 -3.27
N VAL A 119 6.08 13.93 -2.46
CA VAL A 119 7.37 14.44 -2.92
C VAL A 119 8.48 13.50 -2.48
N ASN A 120 9.44 13.21 -3.33
CA ASN A 120 10.61 12.41 -2.99
C ASN A 120 11.84 13.28 -2.64
N LYS A 121 12.96 12.62 -2.28
CA LYS A 121 14.26 13.26 -1.99
C LYS A 121 14.80 14.18 -3.12
N LYS A 122 14.27 14.06 -4.35
CA LYS A 122 14.64 14.88 -5.51
C LYS A 122 13.63 15.99 -5.79
N ASN A 123 12.74 16.28 -4.85
CA ASN A 123 11.62 17.23 -4.99
C ASN A 123 10.75 16.98 -6.23
N LYS A 124 10.68 15.71 -6.69
CA LYS A 124 9.80 15.33 -7.78
C LYS A 124 8.45 14.91 -7.21
N PHE A 125 7.39 15.53 -7.71
CA PHE A 125 6.03 15.13 -7.41
C PHE A 125 5.67 13.82 -8.12
N PHE A 126 5.02 12.93 -7.41
CA PHE A 126 4.44 11.72 -8.00
C PHE A 126 3.01 12.03 -8.47
N ASN A 127 2.92 12.75 -9.60
CA ASN A 127 1.66 13.22 -10.16
C ASN A 127 1.24 12.30 -11.32
N GLN A 128 0.73 11.11 -11.01
CA GLN A 128 0.19 10.24 -12.07
C GLN A 128 -1.30 10.03 -11.84
N LYS A 129 -2.10 10.28 -12.89
CA LYS A 129 -3.48 9.81 -12.93
C LYS A 129 -3.48 8.30 -12.79
N LYS A 130 -4.02 7.80 -11.68
CA LYS A 130 -4.13 6.38 -11.42
C LYS A 130 -5.51 5.89 -11.85
N VAL A 131 -5.54 4.91 -12.75
CA VAL A 131 -6.73 4.20 -13.20
C VAL A 131 -6.71 2.77 -12.67
N PHE A 132 -7.88 2.18 -12.43
CA PHE A 132 -7.93 0.80 -11.99
C PHE A 132 -7.24 -0.13 -12.99
N PRO A 133 -6.47 -1.12 -12.51
CA PRO A 133 -5.76 -2.05 -13.38
C PRO A 133 -6.74 -2.83 -14.25
N THR A 134 -6.62 -2.67 -15.56
CA THR A 134 -7.25 -3.54 -16.55
C THR A 134 -6.38 -4.76 -16.81
N PHE A 135 -6.92 -5.77 -17.52
CA PHE A 135 -6.16 -6.95 -17.91
C PHE A 135 -4.78 -6.62 -18.50
N LEU A 136 -4.74 -5.71 -19.48
CA LEU A 136 -3.48 -5.33 -20.14
C LEU A 136 -2.49 -4.62 -19.19
N GLN A 137 -2.98 -3.86 -18.23
CA GLN A 137 -2.12 -3.11 -17.28
C GLN A 137 -1.50 -3.98 -16.18
N LEU A 138 -1.93 -5.23 -16.04
CA LEU A 138 -1.30 -6.19 -15.13
C LEU A 138 0.06 -6.67 -15.63
N PHE A 139 0.36 -6.52 -16.93
CA PHE A 139 1.63 -6.95 -17.52
C PHE A 139 2.62 -5.78 -17.60
N THR A 140 3.90 -6.08 -17.39
CA THR A 140 4.98 -5.06 -17.36
C THR A 140 5.15 -4.39 -18.72
N VAL A 141 5.15 -5.16 -19.80
CA VAL A 141 5.37 -4.65 -21.17
C VAL A 141 4.24 -3.74 -21.61
N THR A 142 2.99 -4.16 -21.45
CA THR A 142 1.82 -3.35 -21.83
C THR A 142 1.65 -2.13 -20.95
N LYS A 143 2.03 -2.22 -19.66
CA LYS A 143 2.10 -1.06 -18.77
C LYS A 143 3.12 -0.03 -19.25
N TYR A 144 4.26 -0.47 -19.79
CA TYR A 144 5.28 0.41 -20.36
C TYR A 144 4.75 1.09 -21.64
N LEU A 145 4.15 0.33 -22.55
CA LEU A 145 3.53 0.86 -23.78
C LEU A 145 2.37 1.83 -23.46
N SER A 146 1.50 1.47 -22.51
CA SER A 146 0.42 2.36 -22.07
C SER A 146 0.94 3.65 -21.44
N LYS A 147 2.11 3.60 -20.77
CA LYS A 147 2.75 4.77 -20.19
C LYS A 147 3.28 5.73 -21.27
N ILE A 148 3.85 5.23 -22.35
CA ILE A 148 4.28 6.03 -23.49
C ILE A 148 3.07 6.74 -24.14
N VAL A 149 1.99 6.01 -24.36
CA VAL A 149 0.74 6.58 -24.93
C VAL A 149 0.06 7.54 -23.95
N SER A 150 0.13 7.30 -22.65
CA SER A 150 -0.50 8.13 -21.62
C SER A 150 0.30 9.38 -21.27
N GLN A 151 1.62 9.40 -21.47
CA GLN A 151 2.42 10.61 -21.26
C GLN A 151 1.91 11.79 -22.09
N ILE A 152 1.37 11.52 -23.30
CA ILE A 152 0.76 12.55 -24.17
C ILE A 152 -0.54 13.13 -23.59
N LYS A 153 -1.20 12.41 -22.63
CA LYS A 153 -2.50 12.81 -22.02
C LYS A 153 -2.39 13.19 -20.53
N GLN A 154 -1.22 13.09 -19.90
CA GLN A 154 -1.08 13.23 -18.45
C GLN A 154 -0.86 14.66 -17.97
N ASP A 155 -0.32 15.55 -18.81
CA ASP A 155 0.04 16.92 -18.41
C ASP A 155 -1.18 17.78 -18.03
N SER A 156 -2.39 17.37 -18.42
CA SER A 156 -3.62 18.09 -18.13
C SER A 156 -4.40 17.62 -16.89
N PHE A 157 -4.00 16.50 -16.26
CA PHE A 157 -4.77 15.96 -15.13
C PHE A 157 -4.53 16.75 -13.83
N PHE A 158 -3.29 17.18 -13.57
CA PHE A 158 -2.92 18.01 -12.43
C PHE A 158 -2.68 19.45 -12.92
N SER A 159 -3.75 20.19 -13.19
CA SER A 159 -3.65 21.60 -13.55
C SER A 159 -3.59 22.47 -12.29
N ALA A 160 -2.86 23.58 -12.36
CA ALA A 160 -2.73 24.53 -11.22
C ALA A 160 -4.08 25.15 -10.81
N ASP A 161 -5.04 25.20 -11.73
CA ASP A 161 -6.36 25.81 -11.53
C ASP A 161 -7.33 24.96 -10.71
N LYS A 162 -7.01 23.68 -10.44
CA LYS A 162 -7.88 22.76 -9.69
C LYS A 162 -7.22 22.36 -8.37
N GLU A 163 -7.96 22.45 -7.30
CA GLU A 163 -7.49 22.08 -5.96
C GLU A 163 -7.66 20.57 -5.66
N LEU A 164 -8.63 19.93 -6.29
CA LEU A 164 -8.96 18.52 -6.13
C LEU A 164 -8.96 17.79 -7.47
N PHE A 165 -8.36 16.62 -7.45
CA PHE A 165 -8.28 15.69 -8.58
C PHE A 165 -8.91 14.37 -8.16
N TYR A 166 -9.61 13.72 -9.09
CA TYR A 166 -10.39 12.51 -8.83
C TYR A 166 -9.85 11.32 -9.64
N PRO A 167 -8.76 10.67 -9.19
CA PRO A 167 -8.27 9.43 -9.80
C PRO A 167 -9.20 8.26 -9.48
N ASP A 168 -8.92 7.08 -10.07
CA ASP A 168 -9.63 5.87 -9.66
C ASP A 168 -9.14 5.36 -8.31
N TRP A 169 -7.85 5.49 -8.02
CA TRP A 169 -7.25 5.08 -6.76
C TRP A 169 -6.06 5.96 -6.37
N THR A 170 -5.66 5.90 -5.13
CA THR A 170 -4.44 6.54 -4.59
C THR A 170 -3.61 5.50 -3.83
N THR A 171 -2.33 5.82 -3.55
CA THR A 171 -1.45 4.88 -2.84
C THR A 171 -1.75 4.83 -1.36
N GLY A 172 -1.55 3.66 -0.75
CA GLY A 172 -1.65 3.45 0.69
C GLY A 172 -0.65 4.26 1.54
N ALA A 173 0.28 5.00 0.91
CA ALA A 173 1.25 5.81 1.64
C ALA A 173 0.61 6.90 2.50
N LEU A 174 -0.52 7.46 2.05
CA LEU A 174 -1.39 8.34 2.81
C LEU A 174 -2.83 8.15 2.35
N ILE A 175 -3.68 7.68 3.24
CA ILE A 175 -5.13 7.59 3.05
C ILE A 175 -5.82 8.26 4.24
N PHE A 176 -6.53 9.34 3.96
CA PHE A 176 -7.38 10.02 4.92
C PHE A 176 -8.86 9.73 4.62
N MET A 177 -9.61 9.23 5.60
CA MET A 177 -11.02 8.89 5.45
C MET A 177 -11.76 8.93 6.79
N SER A 178 -13.09 9.08 6.78
CA SER A 178 -13.89 8.96 7.98
C SER A 178 -14.03 7.48 8.40
N ARG A 179 -14.31 7.26 9.68
CA ARG A 179 -14.67 5.95 10.23
C ARG A 179 -15.86 5.36 9.47
N ASP A 180 -16.91 6.16 9.22
CA ASP A 180 -18.09 5.72 8.48
C ASP A 180 -17.77 5.20 7.09
N TRP A 181 -16.90 5.90 6.34
CA TRP A 181 -16.47 5.44 5.04
C TRP A 181 -15.62 4.17 5.11
N PHE A 182 -14.77 4.06 6.14
CA PHE A 182 -13.97 2.87 6.37
C PHE A 182 -14.84 1.64 6.66
N GLU A 183 -15.82 1.79 7.54
CA GLU A 183 -16.76 0.72 7.90
C GLU A 183 -17.66 0.36 6.72
N LYS A 184 -18.18 1.35 5.99
CA LYS A 184 -18.99 1.16 4.78
C LYS A 184 -18.22 0.43 3.67
N ALA A 185 -16.93 0.68 3.54
CA ALA A 185 -16.06 -0.06 2.60
C ALA A 185 -15.70 -1.46 3.10
N GLY A 186 -16.01 -1.80 4.36
CA GLY A 186 -15.66 -3.08 4.98
C GLY A 186 -14.18 -3.21 5.35
N GLY A 187 -13.49 -2.08 5.54
CA GLY A 187 -12.08 -2.03 5.90
C GLY A 187 -11.12 -2.52 4.81
N TRP A 188 -9.87 -2.69 5.20
CA TRP A 188 -8.82 -3.23 4.35
C TRP A 188 -9.04 -4.72 4.09
N ASN A 189 -8.85 -5.13 2.83
CA ASN A 189 -9.06 -6.52 2.43
C ASN A 189 -7.85 -7.40 2.80
N GLU A 190 -8.04 -8.30 3.76
CA GLU A 190 -7.00 -9.21 4.28
C GLU A 190 -6.67 -10.39 3.35
N ASP A 191 -7.26 -10.46 2.14
CA ASP A 191 -6.78 -11.31 1.04
C ASP A 191 -5.39 -10.85 0.56
N TYR A 192 -5.11 -9.55 0.65
CA TYR A 192 -3.82 -8.96 0.31
C TYR A 192 -2.91 -8.92 1.54
N TRP A 193 -1.76 -9.55 1.43
CA TRP A 193 -0.72 -9.39 2.45
C TRP A 193 0.03 -8.07 2.28
N LEU A 194 0.36 -7.70 1.04
CA LEU A 194 1.03 -6.46 0.68
C LEU A 194 0.80 -6.13 -0.81
N TYR A 195 0.53 -4.87 -1.13
CA TYR A 195 0.19 -4.31 -2.46
C TYR A 195 -1.20 -4.67 -2.97
N PHE A 196 -1.79 -3.77 -3.73
CA PHE A 196 -3.15 -3.79 -4.27
C PHE A 196 -4.27 -3.67 -3.23
N GLU A 197 -3.97 -3.72 -1.94
CA GLU A 197 -4.94 -3.43 -0.88
C GLU A 197 -5.47 -1.99 -0.96
N ASP A 198 -4.63 -1.04 -1.36
CA ASP A 198 -5.00 0.36 -1.60
C ASP A 198 -5.91 0.51 -2.83
N VAL A 199 -5.62 -0.22 -3.90
CA VAL A 199 -6.47 -0.30 -5.10
C VAL A 199 -7.84 -0.89 -4.74
N ASP A 200 -7.86 -1.98 -3.96
CA ASP A 200 -9.08 -2.67 -3.53
C ASP A 200 -9.94 -1.77 -2.63
N LEU A 201 -9.34 -1.09 -1.65
CA LEU A 201 -10.06 -0.16 -0.77
C LEU A 201 -10.68 1.00 -1.55
N CYS A 202 -9.91 1.60 -2.47
CA CYS A 202 -10.43 2.66 -3.34
C CYS A 202 -11.58 2.16 -4.22
N LYS A 203 -11.50 0.93 -4.73
CA LYS A 203 -12.56 0.34 -5.53
C LYS A 203 -13.84 0.14 -4.71
N LYS A 204 -13.73 -0.43 -3.51
CA LYS A 204 -14.87 -0.60 -2.59
C LYS A 204 -15.55 0.73 -2.25
N VAL A 205 -14.78 1.78 -2.00
CA VAL A 205 -15.32 3.13 -1.78
C VAL A 205 -16.09 3.63 -3.00
N LYS A 206 -15.56 3.44 -4.21
CA LYS A 206 -16.27 3.83 -5.45
C LYS A 206 -17.53 3.00 -5.69
N GLU A 207 -17.53 1.73 -5.38
CA GLU A 207 -18.72 0.86 -5.46
C GLU A 207 -19.83 1.34 -4.54
N GLN A 208 -19.47 1.97 -3.41
CA GLN A 208 -20.39 2.65 -2.49
C GLN A 208 -20.69 4.12 -2.90
N LYS A 209 -20.34 4.53 -4.14
CA LYS A 209 -20.54 5.87 -4.70
C LYS A 209 -19.70 6.98 -4.03
N GLY A 210 -18.68 6.64 -3.24
CA GLY A 210 -17.71 7.57 -2.71
C GLY A 210 -16.71 8.03 -3.77
N LYS A 211 -16.18 9.24 -3.62
CA LYS A 211 -15.13 9.78 -4.48
C LYS A 211 -13.75 9.52 -3.88
N ILE A 212 -12.77 9.24 -4.75
CA ILE A 212 -11.36 9.25 -4.39
C ILE A 212 -10.78 10.57 -4.84
N ALA A 213 -10.19 11.33 -3.92
CA ALA A 213 -9.64 12.63 -4.22
C ALA A 213 -8.17 12.75 -3.82
N VAL A 214 -7.44 13.59 -4.55
CA VAL A 214 -6.07 14.02 -4.22
C VAL A 214 -6.06 15.54 -4.24
N THR A 215 -5.62 16.18 -3.14
CA THR A 215 -5.45 17.63 -3.11
C THR A 215 -4.03 18.03 -3.49
N ASN A 216 -3.90 19.14 -4.22
CA ASN A 216 -2.60 19.77 -4.51
C ASN A 216 -2.27 20.92 -3.55
N LYS A 217 -3.17 21.27 -2.61
CA LYS A 217 -2.93 22.34 -1.63
C LYS A 217 -1.83 22.02 -0.65
N THR A 218 -1.45 20.76 -0.54
CA THR A 218 -0.40 20.30 0.35
C THR A 218 0.28 19.05 -0.20
N SER A 219 1.41 18.70 0.40
CA SER A 219 2.15 17.50 0.05
C SER A 219 2.78 16.87 1.30
N ILE A 220 3.10 15.59 1.21
CA ILE A 220 3.95 14.88 2.16
C ILE A 220 5.25 14.44 1.48
N PHE A 221 6.30 14.34 2.28
CA PHE A 221 7.49 13.63 1.84
C PHE A 221 7.25 12.12 1.93
N HIS A 222 7.68 11.35 0.91
CA HIS A 222 7.59 9.89 0.90
C HIS A 222 8.87 9.29 0.33
N GLU A 223 9.60 8.53 1.16
CA GLU A 223 10.83 7.84 0.76
C GLU A 223 10.54 6.53 0.05
N HIS A 224 9.88 6.52 -1.08
CA HIS A 224 9.46 5.32 -1.80
C HIS A 224 10.39 4.11 -1.66
N GLY A 225 9.90 3.06 -0.98
CA GLY A 225 10.62 1.83 -0.73
C GLY A 225 11.50 1.86 0.52
N GLY A 226 11.45 2.90 1.33
CA GLY A 226 12.16 2.99 2.60
C GLY A 226 11.77 1.88 3.58
N SER A 227 10.53 1.41 3.52
CA SER A 227 10.00 0.33 4.35
C SER A 227 10.04 -1.06 3.70
N SER A 228 10.01 -1.16 2.35
CA SER A 228 9.90 -2.45 1.64
C SER A 228 11.20 -2.95 1.01
N ARG A 229 12.30 -2.17 1.11
CA ARG A 229 13.61 -2.49 0.52
C ARG A 229 14.75 -2.32 1.51
N ILE A 230 14.49 -2.58 2.77
CA ILE A 230 15.46 -2.43 3.88
C ILE A 230 16.64 -3.40 3.76
N ASN A 231 16.43 -4.57 3.17
CA ASN A 231 17.46 -5.55 2.87
C ASN A 231 17.08 -6.38 1.63
N PHE A 232 18.03 -7.20 1.17
CA PHE A 232 17.85 -8.02 -0.02
C PHE A 232 16.65 -8.98 0.07
N GLU A 233 16.46 -9.62 1.21
CA GLU A 233 15.39 -10.58 1.43
C GLU A 233 14.01 -9.91 1.40
N THR A 234 13.86 -8.80 2.10
CA THR A 234 12.63 -8.01 2.08
C THR A 234 12.33 -7.49 0.68
N GLU A 235 13.35 -7.11 -0.10
CA GLU A 235 13.17 -6.63 -1.47
C GLU A 235 12.63 -7.71 -2.40
N TYR A 236 13.25 -8.91 -2.46
CA TYR A 236 12.73 -9.96 -3.37
C TYR A 236 11.39 -10.53 -2.89
N SER A 237 11.17 -10.61 -1.57
CA SER A 237 9.90 -11.04 -1.01
C SER A 237 8.77 -10.07 -1.35
N SER A 238 8.97 -8.76 -1.14
CA SER A 238 7.96 -7.75 -1.48
C SER A 238 7.67 -7.68 -2.98
N ARG A 239 8.70 -7.86 -3.83
CA ARG A 239 8.50 -7.95 -5.29
C ARG A 239 7.73 -9.20 -5.71
N THR A 240 7.90 -10.31 -5.00
CA THR A 240 7.09 -11.51 -5.21
C THR A 240 5.63 -11.26 -4.84
N GLU A 241 5.38 -10.59 -3.72
CA GLU A 241 4.03 -10.25 -3.28
C GLU A 241 3.30 -9.32 -4.26
N VAL A 242 3.98 -8.40 -4.95
CA VAL A 242 3.36 -7.63 -6.06
C VAL A 242 2.75 -8.55 -7.11
N ILE A 243 3.42 -9.66 -7.43
CA ILE A 243 2.93 -10.62 -8.44
C ILE A 243 1.76 -11.43 -7.88
N ILE A 244 1.89 -11.92 -6.66
CA ILE A 244 0.83 -12.67 -5.98
C ILE A 244 -0.43 -11.79 -5.87
N SER A 245 -0.28 -10.53 -5.46
CA SER A 245 -1.41 -9.60 -5.33
C SER A 245 -2.11 -9.27 -6.64
N LYS A 246 -1.43 -9.39 -7.79
CA LYS A 246 -2.11 -9.34 -9.09
C LYS A 246 -3.06 -10.53 -9.28
N HIS A 247 -2.67 -11.73 -8.85
CA HIS A 247 -3.56 -12.89 -8.89
C HIS A 247 -4.75 -12.73 -7.95
N VAL A 248 -4.53 -12.20 -6.74
CA VAL A 248 -5.61 -11.87 -5.80
C VAL A 248 -6.56 -10.83 -6.41
N TYR A 249 -6.01 -9.80 -7.08
CA TYR A 249 -6.82 -8.79 -7.76
C TYR A 249 -7.66 -9.37 -8.88
N ILE A 250 -7.11 -10.27 -9.71
CA ILE A 250 -7.87 -10.99 -10.76
C ILE A 250 -8.99 -11.81 -10.10
N LYS A 251 -8.65 -12.59 -9.06
CA LYS A 251 -9.62 -13.40 -8.30
C LYS A 251 -10.82 -12.57 -7.83
N ASN A 252 -10.55 -11.39 -7.27
CA ASN A 252 -11.58 -10.58 -6.62
C ASN A 252 -12.34 -9.68 -7.59
N ASN A 253 -11.74 -9.28 -8.72
CA ASN A 253 -12.26 -8.18 -9.53
C ASN A 253 -12.63 -8.54 -10.98
N PHE A 254 -12.23 -9.71 -11.49
CA PHE A 254 -12.51 -10.10 -12.87
C PHE A 254 -13.77 -10.97 -12.95
N SER A 255 -14.43 -10.99 -14.10
CA SER A 255 -15.58 -11.86 -14.34
C SER A 255 -15.15 -13.34 -14.40
N SER A 256 -16.04 -14.26 -14.12
CA SER A 256 -15.75 -15.70 -14.15
C SER A 256 -15.16 -16.17 -15.48
N LEU A 257 -15.59 -15.60 -16.61
CA LEU A 257 -15.07 -15.92 -17.94
C LEU A 257 -13.66 -15.39 -18.20
N SER A 258 -13.29 -14.27 -17.57
CA SER A 258 -11.99 -13.62 -17.77
C SER A 258 -10.93 -14.04 -16.76
N LYS A 259 -11.31 -14.62 -15.62
CA LYS A 259 -10.36 -15.03 -14.57
C LYS A 259 -9.34 -16.06 -15.07
N ILE A 260 -9.82 -17.15 -15.68
CA ILE A 260 -8.95 -18.26 -16.13
C ILE A 260 -7.93 -17.74 -17.15
N PRO A 261 -8.31 -17.11 -18.28
CA PRO A 261 -7.33 -16.60 -19.21
C PRO A 261 -6.40 -15.55 -18.57
N ALA A 262 -6.91 -14.70 -17.68
CA ALA A 262 -6.08 -13.70 -17.01
C ALA A 262 -4.99 -14.33 -16.14
N HIS A 263 -5.33 -15.33 -15.33
CA HIS A 263 -4.34 -16.07 -14.54
C HIS A 263 -3.33 -16.78 -15.43
N THR A 264 -3.79 -17.49 -16.47
CA THR A 264 -2.93 -18.24 -17.38
C THR A 264 -1.93 -17.35 -18.10
N PHE A 265 -2.39 -16.26 -18.69
CA PHE A 265 -1.49 -15.29 -19.34
C PHE A 265 -0.52 -14.66 -18.34
N LEU A 266 -0.98 -14.29 -17.15
CA LEU A 266 -0.12 -13.70 -16.13
C LEU A 266 1.01 -14.66 -15.72
N ILE A 267 0.69 -15.95 -15.50
CA ILE A 267 1.67 -16.99 -15.18
C ILE A 267 2.69 -17.12 -16.29
N LEU A 268 2.24 -17.32 -17.54
CA LEU A 268 3.11 -17.55 -18.68
C LEU A 268 4.09 -16.38 -18.90
N PHE A 269 3.57 -15.15 -18.93
CA PHE A 269 4.42 -13.96 -19.17
C PHE A 269 5.39 -13.71 -18.01
N ILE A 270 4.94 -13.86 -16.76
CA ILE A 270 5.81 -13.62 -15.61
C ILE A 270 6.87 -14.69 -15.49
N LEU A 271 6.54 -15.98 -15.66
CA LEU A 271 7.52 -17.04 -15.61
C LEU A 271 8.55 -16.87 -16.73
N LEU A 272 8.13 -16.58 -17.96
CA LEU A 272 9.03 -16.32 -19.08
C LEU A 272 9.98 -15.13 -18.76
N GLU A 273 9.44 -13.99 -18.30
CA GLU A 273 10.24 -12.83 -17.89
C GLU A 273 11.26 -13.20 -16.81
N LYS A 274 10.81 -13.91 -15.75
CA LYS A 274 11.69 -14.24 -14.62
C LYS A 274 12.72 -15.31 -14.96
N ILE A 275 12.41 -16.26 -15.84
CA ILE A 275 13.38 -17.24 -16.37
C ILE A 275 14.47 -16.51 -17.15
N ILE A 276 14.12 -15.65 -18.12
CA ILE A 276 15.08 -14.88 -18.91
C ILE A 276 15.97 -14.03 -17.99
N LEU A 277 15.38 -13.26 -17.07
CA LEU A 277 16.14 -12.42 -16.15
C LEU A 277 17.01 -13.24 -15.17
N SER A 278 16.57 -14.43 -14.79
CA SER A 278 17.35 -15.34 -13.96
C SER A 278 18.57 -15.89 -14.70
N LEU A 279 18.42 -16.24 -15.98
CA LEU A 279 19.54 -16.65 -16.83
C LEU A 279 20.52 -15.50 -17.07
N LEU A 280 20.03 -14.30 -17.38
CA LEU A 280 20.86 -13.10 -17.51
C LEU A 280 21.62 -12.78 -16.20
N SER A 281 21.08 -13.14 -15.05
CA SER A 281 21.75 -12.94 -13.76
C SER A 281 23.00 -13.82 -13.58
N LEU A 282 23.21 -14.84 -14.41
CA LEU A 282 24.44 -15.62 -14.44
C LEU A 282 25.58 -14.82 -15.07
N LEU A 283 25.28 -14.03 -16.10
CA LEU A 283 26.22 -13.17 -16.80
C LEU A 283 26.49 -11.87 -16.01
N PHE A 284 25.46 -11.32 -15.37
CA PHE A 284 25.51 -10.06 -14.63
C PHE A 284 25.43 -10.29 -13.11
N PHE A 285 26.27 -11.18 -12.58
CA PHE A 285 26.24 -11.61 -11.18
C PHE A 285 26.44 -10.48 -10.14
N ASN A 286 27.13 -9.40 -10.51
CA ASN A 286 27.34 -8.21 -9.67
C ASN A 286 26.11 -7.30 -9.60
N ASN A 287 25.13 -7.45 -10.49
CA ASN A 287 23.94 -6.62 -10.48
C ASN A 287 22.88 -7.18 -9.53
N LEU A 288 22.75 -6.57 -8.36
CA LEU A 288 21.84 -7.00 -7.32
C LEU A 288 20.37 -7.06 -7.81
N LYS A 289 19.94 -6.09 -8.64
CA LYS A 289 18.58 -6.03 -9.19
C LYS A 289 18.28 -7.20 -10.14
N ILE A 290 19.27 -7.68 -10.88
CA ILE A 290 19.11 -8.82 -11.77
C ILE A 290 19.12 -10.11 -10.94
N ARG A 291 19.99 -10.21 -9.94
CA ARG A 291 20.07 -11.36 -9.01
C ARG A 291 18.77 -11.62 -8.25
N THR A 292 18.02 -10.58 -7.85
CA THR A 292 16.72 -10.76 -7.17
C THR A 292 15.75 -11.64 -7.96
N ASN A 293 15.84 -11.65 -9.31
CA ASN A 293 14.89 -12.41 -10.13
C ASN A 293 15.00 -13.92 -9.94
N ARG A 294 16.16 -14.48 -9.56
CA ARG A 294 16.29 -15.92 -9.23
C ARG A 294 15.47 -16.27 -8.00
N TYR A 295 15.54 -15.42 -6.96
CA TYR A 295 14.80 -15.64 -5.71
C TYR A 295 13.31 -15.44 -5.92
N ILE A 296 12.93 -14.44 -6.72
CA ILE A 296 11.52 -14.22 -7.12
C ILE A 296 11.03 -15.45 -7.90
N LEU A 297 11.79 -15.96 -8.86
CA LEU A 297 11.42 -17.15 -9.63
C LEU A 297 11.20 -18.37 -8.73
N LYS A 298 12.15 -18.62 -7.79
CA LYS A 298 12.02 -19.71 -6.80
C LYS A 298 10.73 -19.56 -5.98
N ASN A 299 10.47 -18.36 -5.45
CA ASN A 299 9.27 -18.10 -4.66
C ASN A 299 7.97 -18.26 -5.48
N LEU A 300 7.99 -17.89 -6.76
CA LEU A 300 6.85 -18.06 -7.64
C LEU A 300 6.57 -19.53 -7.94
N PHE A 301 7.58 -20.37 -8.14
CA PHE A 301 7.37 -21.81 -8.29
C PHE A 301 6.70 -22.40 -7.04
N LEU A 302 7.18 -22.05 -5.84
CA LEU A 302 6.56 -22.49 -4.59
C LEU A 302 5.11 -21.99 -4.48
N TYR A 303 4.88 -20.71 -4.79
CA TYR A 303 3.55 -20.13 -4.76
C TYR A 303 2.59 -20.82 -5.73
N TYR A 304 2.98 -21.01 -7.00
CA TYR A 304 2.09 -21.65 -7.99
C TYR A 304 1.83 -23.13 -7.69
N SER A 305 2.83 -23.86 -7.19
CA SER A 305 2.63 -25.25 -6.74
C SER A 305 1.59 -25.31 -5.62
N ASN A 306 1.70 -24.41 -4.62
CA ASN A 306 0.74 -24.33 -3.54
C ASN A 306 -0.64 -23.85 -4.00
N ALA A 307 -0.69 -22.89 -4.92
CA ALA A 307 -1.94 -22.37 -5.47
C ALA A 307 -2.75 -23.45 -6.19
N ILE A 308 -2.08 -24.38 -6.87
CA ILE A 308 -2.70 -25.54 -7.52
C ILE A 308 -3.22 -26.53 -6.46
N VAL A 309 -2.39 -26.90 -5.49
CA VAL A 309 -2.75 -27.89 -4.45
C VAL A 309 -3.89 -27.38 -3.58
N GLU A 310 -3.80 -26.13 -3.12
CA GLU A 310 -4.78 -25.53 -2.20
C GLU A 310 -5.95 -24.86 -2.94
N GLN A 311 -5.94 -24.87 -4.27
CA GLN A 311 -6.97 -24.24 -5.12
C GLN A 311 -7.27 -22.77 -4.75
N THR A 312 -6.22 -22.00 -4.44
CA THR A 312 -6.35 -20.61 -4.03
C THR A 312 -5.26 -19.73 -4.60
N TRP A 313 -5.60 -18.47 -4.92
CA TRP A 313 -4.66 -17.44 -5.38
C TRP A 313 -4.20 -16.52 -4.24
N LEU A 314 -4.56 -16.81 -2.99
CA LEU A 314 -4.16 -16.02 -1.84
C LEU A 314 -2.66 -16.17 -1.56
N SER A 315 -2.03 -15.12 -1.05
CA SER A 315 -0.71 -15.26 -0.44
C SER A 315 -0.80 -16.17 0.78
N GLN A 316 0.12 -17.11 0.92
CA GLN A 316 0.22 -17.96 2.11
C GLN A 316 0.46 -17.14 3.41
N ARG A 317 0.88 -15.90 3.27
CA ARG A 317 1.10 -14.95 4.36
C ARG A 317 -0.16 -14.18 4.73
N SER A 318 -1.19 -14.15 3.87
CA SER A 318 -2.41 -13.40 4.12
C SER A 318 -3.26 -14.05 5.22
N VAL A 319 -3.95 -13.22 5.99
CA VAL A 319 -4.80 -13.68 7.10
C VAL A 319 -5.88 -14.63 6.62
N ASN A 320 -6.53 -14.31 5.50
CA ASN A 320 -7.61 -15.12 5.00
C ASN A 320 -7.15 -16.49 4.48
N TYR A 321 -5.92 -16.60 3.94
CA TYR A 321 -5.33 -17.90 3.65
C TYR A 321 -5.13 -18.72 4.93
N GLN A 322 -4.53 -18.11 5.97
CA GLN A 322 -4.26 -18.78 7.24
C GLN A 322 -5.55 -19.27 7.89
N LYS A 323 -6.60 -18.41 7.95
CA LYS A 323 -7.92 -18.79 8.47
C LYS A 323 -8.50 -20.00 7.72
N THR A 324 -8.41 -20.01 6.39
CA THR A 324 -8.96 -21.13 5.57
C THR A 324 -8.20 -22.43 5.79
N LYS A 325 -6.89 -22.36 6.01
CA LYS A 325 -6.05 -23.55 6.24
C LYS A 325 -6.33 -24.21 7.61
N TYR A 326 -6.55 -23.41 8.64
CA TYR A 326 -6.83 -23.91 9.99
C TYR A 326 -8.32 -24.25 10.25
N ALA A 327 -9.20 -23.88 9.32
CA ALA A 327 -10.63 -24.24 9.38
C ALA A 327 -10.94 -25.60 8.72
N LYS A 328 -9.98 -26.18 7.99
CA LYS A 328 -10.01 -27.55 7.43
C LYS A 328 -9.34 -28.53 8.40
#